data_22d3db5b54d64dc1faf8dc928a4cb5dc
#
_entry.id   22d3db5b54d64dc1faf8dc928a4cb5dc
#
_cell.length_a   1.000
_cell.length_b   1.000
_cell.length_c   1.000
_cell.angle_alpha   90.00
_cell.angle_beta   90.00
_cell.angle_gamma   90.00
#
_symmetry.space_group_name_H-M   'P 1'
#
loop_
_entity.id
_entity.type
_entity.pdbx_description
1 polymer ?
#
loop_
_entity_poly.entity_id
_entity_poly.type
_entity_poly.pdbx_seq_one_letter_code
_entity_poly.pdbx_strand_id
1 'polypeptide(L)'
;MLTQAAGVCHSVGSEEEMLPTPARCCRCSEPRAPSWARCLLDLWPTSVVVSNISTGSRTILHMNRNLPDVTAEDFSKVDLRQFSWIHWEGRNAEEQVKMIQQVMMYNSTLPQQQRITVSVEIEKTREPLYQLFPHGDVVFISKDVARHFGFLSAEAALKGLYSRVKPGAVLVCAWAEKGADALGPDGLLLHSDAFPPKTLVDTLGAGDTFNSAVIFTLSNGGSLQEALTFGCRVAGRKCGFHGYDGIAGKFDD
;
A
#
# COMPACT_ATOMS: atom_id res chain seq x y z
N MET A 1 5.14 -18.06 -2.63
CA MET A 1 3.99 -18.01 -1.70
C MET A 1 4.17 -16.97 -0.59
N LEU A 2 4.75 -15.79 -0.88
CA LEU A 2 5.10 -14.76 0.10
C LEU A 2 4.29 -13.46 -0.09
N THR A 3 3.11 -13.54 -0.72
CA THR A 3 2.35 -12.39 -1.23
C THR A 3 1.35 -11.77 -0.26
N GLN A 4 1.39 -12.07 1.04
CA GLN A 4 0.40 -11.54 1.98
C GLN A 4 0.92 -10.57 3.06
N ALA A 5 2.22 -10.38 3.21
CA ALA A 5 2.76 -9.50 4.26
C ALA A 5 3.72 -8.42 3.76
N ALA A 6 4.26 -8.55 2.57
CA ALA A 6 5.10 -7.53 1.96
C ALA A 6 4.73 -7.42 0.49
N GLY A 7 4.22 -6.27 0.08
CA GLY A 7 4.13 -5.93 -1.32
C GLY A 7 5.55 -5.72 -1.83
N VAL A 8 6.08 -6.68 -2.59
CA VAL A 8 7.42 -6.59 -3.15
C VAL A 8 7.30 -5.99 -4.54
N CYS A 9 7.82 -4.78 -4.73
CA CYS A 9 7.93 -4.15 -6.04
C CYS A 9 9.26 -4.55 -6.67
N HIS A 10 9.23 -5.37 -7.72
CA HIS A 10 10.40 -5.61 -8.58
C HIS A 10 10.60 -4.42 -9.51
N SER A 11 11.76 -3.79 -9.44
CA SER A 11 12.25 -2.92 -10.52
C SER A 11 12.93 -3.79 -11.58
N VAL A 12 12.18 -4.39 -12.49
CA VAL A 12 12.73 -5.00 -13.69
C VAL A 12 12.08 -4.30 -14.88
N GLY A 13 12.93 -3.69 -15.72
CA GLY A 13 12.49 -2.91 -16.86
C GLY A 13 11.86 -3.79 -17.93
N SER A 14 10.60 -3.61 -18.10
CA SER A 14 9.79 -3.63 -19.33
C SER A 14 8.34 -3.38 -18.92
N GLU A 15 7.68 -2.48 -19.62
CA GLU A 15 6.32 -1.99 -19.32
C GLU A 15 5.21 -3.05 -19.38
N GLU A 16 5.50 -4.28 -19.76
CA GLU A 16 4.50 -5.35 -19.93
C GLU A 16 4.36 -6.33 -18.75
N GLU A 17 5.25 -6.30 -17.74
CA GLU A 17 5.22 -7.29 -16.64
C GLU A 17 4.84 -6.74 -15.26
N MET A 18 4.47 -5.48 -15.12
CA MET A 18 4.45 -4.74 -13.86
C MET A 18 3.12 -4.69 -13.12
N LEU A 19 2.13 -5.52 -13.45
CA LEU A 19 0.93 -5.67 -12.62
C LEU A 19 0.75 -7.13 -12.21
N PRO A 20 1.02 -7.50 -10.96
CA PRO A 20 0.51 -8.76 -10.44
C PRO A 20 -1.01 -8.63 -10.36
N THR A 21 -1.70 -9.11 -11.39
CA THR A 21 -3.16 -9.26 -11.36
C THR A 21 -3.55 -10.14 -10.19
N PRO A 22 -4.38 -9.68 -9.24
CA PRO A 22 -4.95 -10.52 -8.19
C PRO A 22 -5.77 -11.70 -8.74
N ALA A 23 -6.06 -11.70 -10.03
CA ALA A 23 -6.94 -12.64 -10.71
C ALA A 23 -6.33 -14.02 -11.01
N ARG A 24 -5.06 -14.30 -10.73
CA ARG A 24 -4.44 -15.61 -11.03
C ARG A 24 -4.24 -16.55 -9.86
N CYS A 25 -4.93 -16.38 -8.74
CA CYS A 25 -4.85 -17.33 -7.62
C CYS A 25 -5.82 -18.52 -7.73
N CYS A 26 -6.64 -18.62 -8.78
CA CYS A 26 -7.56 -19.75 -8.98
C CYS A 26 -7.25 -20.52 -10.26
N ARG A 27 -6.21 -21.39 -10.24
CA ARG A 27 -6.17 -22.53 -11.15
C ARG A 27 -7.13 -23.60 -10.64
N CYS A 28 -8.40 -23.45 -10.94
CA CYS A 28 -9.39 -24.50 -10.76
C CYS A 28 -9.69 -25.16 -12.11
N SER A 29 -9.27 -26.41 -12.26
CA SER A 29 -9.36 -27.19 -13.50
C SER A 29 -10.67 -27.96 -13.67
N GLU A 30 -11.77 -27.57 -13.00
CA GLU A 30 -13.07 -28.25 -13.16
C GLU A 30 -14.24 -27.26 -13.33
N PRO A 31 -15.20 -27.55 -14.25
CA PRO A 31 -16.14 -26.55 -14.77
C PRO A 31 -17.49 -26.41 -14.04
N ARG A 32 -17.67 -26.88 -12.80
CA ARG A 32 -19.02 -27.02 -12.21
C ARG A 32 -19.39 -26.18 -11.00
N ALA A 33 -18.53 -25.32 -10.48
CA ALA A 33 -18.92 -24.38 -9.43
C ALA A 33 -18.34 -22.98 -9.71
N PRO A 34 -19.07 -21.90 -9.38
CA PRO A 34 -18.54 -20.55 -9.51
C PRO A 34 -17.22 -20.42 -8.71
N SER A 35 -16.25 -19.69 -9.22
CA SER A 35 -14.90 -19.57 -8.65
C SER A 35 -14.90 -19.15 -7.18
N TRP A 36 -15.85 -18.29 -6.76
CA TRP A 36 -16.02 -17.86 -5.37
C TRP A 36 -16.46 -19.00 -4.43
N ALA A 37 -17.27 -19.97 -4.90
CA ALA A 37 -17.74 -21.07 -4.08
C ALA A 37 -16.62 -22.06 -3.76
N ARG A 38 -15.60 -22.18 -4.62
CA ARG A 38 -14.41 -23.00 -4.36
C ARG A 38 -13.42 -22.32 -3.42
N CYS A 39 -13.23 -21.00 -3.53
CA CYS A 39 -12.44 -20.25 -2.56
C CYS A 39 -12.99 -20.37 -1.13
N LEU A 40 -14.30 -20.60 -0.96
CA LEU A 40 -14.92 -20.82 0.35
C LEU A 40 -14.62 -22.21 0.92
N LEU A 41 -14.27 -23.19 0.10
CA LEU A 41 -13.98 -24.57 0.51
C LEU A 41 -12.50 -24.81 0.76
N ASP A 42 -11.62 -23.99 0.15
CA ASP A 42 -10.18 -24.10 0.33
C ASP A 42 -9.73 -23.43 1.64
N LEU A 43 -8.58 -23.86 2.17
CA LEU A 43 -7.99 -23.35 3.43
C LEU A 43 -7.41 -21.92 3.32
N TRP A 44 -7.69 -21.20 2.24
CA TRP A 44 -7.18 -19.84 2.02
C TRP A 44 -8.00 -18.79 2.77
N PRO A 45 -7.38 -17.75 3.33
CA PRO A 45 -8.09 -16.60 3.85
C PRO A 45 -8.96 -15.99 2.76
N THR A 46 -10.19 -15.70 3.07
CA THR A 46 -11.15 -15.21 2.09
C THR A 46 -11.89 -14.01 2.66
N SER A 47 -12.05 -12.96 1.85
CA SER A 47 -12.92 -11.83 2.17
C SER A 47 -14.10 -11.78 1.21
N VAL A 48 -15.30 -11.66 1.74
CA VAL A 48 -16.50 -11.33 0.98
C VAL A 48 -16.78 -9.86 1.17
N VAL A 49 -16.78 -9.10 0.07
CA VAL A 49 -17.06 -7.66 0.08
C VAL A 49 -18.46 -7.43 -0.46
N VAL A 50 -19.33 -6.88 0.38
CA VAL A 50 -20.67 -6.43 0.00
C VAL A 50 -20.63 -4.92 -0.22
N SER A 51 -20.76 -4.49 -1.46
CA SER A 51 -20.75 -3.08 -1.84
C SER A 51 -22.17 -2.56 -2.04
N ASN A 52 -22.48 -1.43 -1.45
CA ASN A 52 -23.74 -0.70 -1.70
C ASN A 52 -23.50 0.32 -2.82
N ILE A 53 -24.04 0.03 -4.00
CA ILE A 53 -23.87 0.88 -5.20
C ILE A 53 -24.52 2.26 -5.08
N SER A 54 -25.50 2.42 -4.18
CA SER A 54 -26.18 3.72 -3.99
C SER A 54 -25.41 4.68 -3.08
N THR A 55 -24.66 4.13 -2.10
CA THR A 55 -23.96 4.94 -1.09
C THR A 55 -22.43 4.87 -1.22
N GLY A 56 -21.90 3.97 -2.05
CA GLY A 56 -20.47 3.67 -2.13
C GLY A 56 -19.91 2.98 -0.87
N SER A 57 -20.76 2.68 0.13
CA SER A 57 -20.33 1.98 1.33
C SER A 57 -20.06 0.51 1.07
N ARG A 58 -19.21 -0.10 1.89
CA ARG A 58 -18.88 -1.52 1.79
C ARG A 58 -18.82 -2.18 3.16
N THR A 59 -19.20 -3.44 3.22
CA THR A 59 -19.03 -4.32 4.37
C THR A 59 -18.10 -5.46 3.98
N ILE A 60 -17.06 -5.70 4.75
CA ILE A 60 -16.08 -6.75 4.49
C ILE A 60 -16.24 -7.84 5.55
N LEU A 61 -16.56 -9.05 5.11
CA LEU A 61 -16.60 -10.25 5.94
C LEU A 61 -15.32 -11.05 5.66
N HIS A 62 -14.39 -11.03 6.63
CA HIS A 62 -13.11 -11.72 6.50
C HIS A 62 -13.09 -13.05 7.26
N MET A 63 -12.69 -14.11 6.57
CA MET A 63 -12.47 -15.45 7.14
C MET A 63 -10.98 -15.75 7.14
N ASN A 64 -10.33 -15.63 8.30
CA ASN A 64 -8.88 -15.82 8.45
C ASN A 64 -8.44 -17.30 8.27
N ARG A 65 -9.30 -18.26 8.55
CA ARG A 65 -9.04 -19.71 8.44
C ARG A 65 -7.79 -20.20 9.18
N ASN A 66 -7.39 -19.49 10.24
CA ASN A 66 -6.27 -19.83 11.12
C ASN A 66 -4.91 -19.99 10.39
N LEU A 67 -4.72 -19.35 9.24
CA LEU A 67 -3.39 -19.28 8.63
C LEU A 67 -2.48 -18.39 9.47
N PRO A 68 -1.26 -18.84 9.78
CA PRO A 68 -0.31 -18.04 10.53
C PRO A 68 0.13 -16.83 9.71
N ASP A 69 0.38 -15.71 10.38
CA ASP A 69 1.05 -14.56 9.78
C ASP A 69 2.51 -14.91 9.45
N VAL A 70 3.08 -14.22 8.46
CA VAL A 70 4.51 -14.34 8.11
C VAL A 70 5.34 -13.84 9.29
N THR A 71 6.36 -14.60 9.66
CA THR A 71 7.27 -14.28 10.76
C THR A 71 8.58 -13.67 10.26
N ALA A 72 9.34 -13.06 11.16
CA ALA A 72 10.69 -12.57 10.86
C ALA A 72 11.66 -13.72 10.50
N GLU A 73 11.40 -14.93 10.99
CA GLU A 73 12.14 -16.14 10.62
C GLU A 73 11.85 -16.54 9.16
N ASP A 74 10.59 -16.48 8.74
CA ASP A 74 10.24 -16.72 7.33
C ASP A 74 10.87 -15.67 6.42
N PHE A 75 10.86 -14.40 6.82
CA PHE A 75 11.47 -13.31 6.09
C PHE A 75 13.00 -13.45 6.00
N SER A 76 13.66 -14.03 6.99
CA SER A 76 15.11 -14.26 6.97
C SER A 76 15.59 -15.17 5.83
N LYS A 77 14.68 -15.93 5.22
CA LYS A 77 14.93 -16.81 4.06
C LYS A 77 14.86 -16.06 2.72
N VAL A 78 14.45 -14.79 2.74
CA VAL A 78 14.32 -13.95 1.54
C VAL A 78 15.69 -13.42 1.11
N ASP A 79 16.01 -13.57 -0.16
CA ASP A 79 17.22 -12.98 -0.74
C ASP A 79 17.03 -11.48 -0.99
N LEU A 80 17.51 -10.65 -0.07
CA LEU A 80 17.36 -9.20 -0.10
C LEU A 80 18.05 -8.53 -1.29
N ARG A 81 19.01 -9.20 -1.95
CA ARG A 81 19.71 -8.65 -3.13
C ARG A 81 18.81 -8.40 -4.33
N GLN A 82 17.62 -9.01 -4.34
CA GLN A 82 16.66 -8.91 -5.43
C GLN A 82 15.80 -7.64 -5.36
N PHE A 83 15.90 -6.85 -4.29
CA PHE A 83 14.96 -5.76 -4.03
C PHE A 83 15.68 -4.43 -3.85
N SER A 84 15.16 -3.39 -4.48
CA SER A 84 15.53 -1.99 -4.23
C SER A 84 14.54 -1.27 -3.32
N TRP A 85 13.33 -1.83 -3.15
CA TRP A 85 12.26 -1.28 -2.31
C TRP A 85 11.45 -2.42 -1.70
N ILE A 86 11.12 -2.30 -0.41
CA ILE A 86 10.20 -3.22 0.28
C ILE A 86 9.14 -2.39 1.02
N HIS A 87 7.88 -2.78 0.82
CA HIS A 87 6.72 -2.15 1.45
C HIS A 87 6.03 -3.10 2.43
N TRP A 88 5.68 -2.60 3.61
CA TRP A 88 4.90 -3.31 4.61
C TRP A 88 3.54 -2.66 4.81
N GLU A 89 2.45 -3.35 4.47
CA GLU A 89 1.13 -3.05 5.00
C GLU A 89 1.12 -3.42 6.49
N GLY A 90 0.73 -2.48 7.36
CA GLY A 90 0.76 -2.68 8.81
C GLY A 90 -0.25 -3.73 9.27
N ARG A 91 0.24 -4.91 9.71
CA ARG A 91 -0.58 -6.01 10.25
C ARG A 91 -0.01 -6.54 11.56
N ASN A 92 0.97 -7.42 11.50
CA ASN A 92 1.71 -7.97 12.63
C ASN A 92 2.96 -7.12 12.87
N ALA A 93 2.78 -5.99 13.56
CA ALA A 93 3.81 -4.96 13.66
C ALA A 93 5.07 -5.44 14.39
N GLU A 94 4.95 -6.31 15.39
CA GLU A 94 6.13 -6.84 16.12
C GLU A 94 7.05 -7.64 15.20
N GLU A 95 6.48 -8.52 14.39
CA GLU A 95 7.26 -9.27 13.42
C GLU A 95 7.76 -8.38 12.27
N GLN A 96 6.94 -7.43 11.82
CA GLN A 96 7.35 -6.48 10.79
C GLN A 96 8.51 -5.60 11.22
N VAL A 97 8.54 -5.14 12.47
CA VAL A 97 9.71 -4.40 13.01
C VAL A 97 10.97 -5.25 12.95
N LYS A 98 10.90 -6.53 13.32
CA LYS A 98 12.05 -7.45 13.21
C LYS A 98 12.48 -7.67 11.76
N MET A 99 11.53 -7.78 10.81
CA MET A 99 11.83 -7.88 9.38
C MET A 99 12.53 -6.61 8.86
N ILE A 100 12.01 -5.43 9.22
CA ILE A 100 12.61 -4.15 8.84
C ILE A 100 14.02 -4.01 9.42
N GLN A 101 14.24 -4.46 10.66
CA GLN A 101 15.56 -4.47 11.27
C GLN A 101 16.56 -5.36 10.49
N GLN A 102 16.12 -6.49 9.94
CA GLN A 102 16.96 -7.31 9.05
C GLN A 102 17.36 -6.54 7.78
N VAL A 103 16.41 -5.81 7.17
CA VAL A 103 16.72 -4.94 6.02
C VAL A 103 17.67 -3.81 6.41
N MET A 104 17.50 -3.19 7.58
CA MET A 104 18.41 -2.15 8.07
C MET A 104 19.82 -2.68 8.31
N MET A 105 19.95 -3.89 8.87
CA MET A 105 21.25 -4.57 9.03
C MET A 105 21.89 -4.84 7.67
N TYR A 106 21.14 -5.35 6.70
CA TYR A 106 21.64 -5.54 5.34
C TYR A 106 22.06 -4.21 4.71
N ASN A 107 21.25 -3.17 4.80
CA ASN A 107 21.54 -1.83 4.30
C ASN A 107 22.80 -1.22 4.91
N SER A 108 23.15 -1.56 6.16
CA SER A 108 24.36 -1.07 6.81
C SER A 108 25.64 -1.55 6.14
N THR A 109 25.59 -2.65 5.40
CA THR A 109 26.71 -3.21 4.63
C THR A 109 26.83 -2.63 3.23
N LEU A 110 25.86 -1.81 2.79
CA LEU A 110 25.77 -1.30 1.42
C LEU A 110 26.05 0.20 1.33
N PRO A 111 26.66 0.66 0.21
CA PRO A 111 26.66 2.07 -0.14
C PRO A 111 25.23 2.64 -0.21
N GLN A 112 25.08 3.93 0.07
CA GLN A 112 23.76 4.57 0.15
C GLN A 112 22.89 4.35 -1.11
N GLN A 113 23.50 4.38 -2.30
CA GLN A 113 22.79 4.25 -3.57
C GLN A 113 22.26 2.81 -3.85
N GLN A 114 22.75 1.82 -3.10
CA GLN A 114 22.36 0.41 -3.24
C GLN A 114 21.44 -0.06 -2.11
N ARG A 115 21.10 0.84 -1.17
CA ARG A 115 20.24 0.50 -0.05
C ARG A 115 18.81 0.28 -0.49
N ILE A 116 18.17 -0.70 0.12
CA ILE A 116 16.74 -0.97 -0.05
C ILE A 116 15.96 0.14 0.65
N THR A 117 15.08 0.80 -0.06
CA THR A 117 14.13 1.75 0.54
C THR A 117 13.03 0.99 1.25
N VAL A 118 12.69 1.43 2.44
CA VAL A 118 11.64 0.84 3.28
C VAL A 118 10.43 1.75 3.31
N SER A 119 9.25 1.23 2.96
CA SER A 119 8.01 1.94 3.22
C SER A 119 7.07 1.14 4.11
N VAL A 120 6.29 1.84 4.93
CA VAL A 120 5.29 1.24 5.80
C VAL A 120 3.96 1.95 5.63
N GLU A 121 2.87 1.20 5.73
CA GLU A 121 1.52 1.75 5.76
C GLU A 121 0.88 1.49 7.12
N ILE A 122 0.32 2.55 7.71
CA ILE A 122 -0.48 2.49 8.94
C ILE A 122 -1.91 2.86 8.56
N GLU A 123 -2.68 1.86 8.11
CA GLU A 123 -4.06 2.05 7.64
C GLU A 123 -5.05 1.96 8.79
N LYS A 124 -4.85 1.00 9.73
CA LYS A 124 -5.81 0.69 10.79
C LYS A 124 -5.51 1.44 12.08
N THR A 125 -6.56 1.82 12.81
CA THR A 125 -6.49 2.50 14.11
C THR A 125 -6.21 1.52 15.25
N ARG A 126 -5.07 0.81 15.16
CA ARG A 126 -4.63 -0.19 16.14
C ARG A 126 -3.31 0.26 16.75
N GLU A 127 -3.28 0.44 18.06
CA GLU A 127 -2.11 0.93 18.78
C GLU A 127 -0.80 0.16 18.48
N PRO A 128 -0.80 -1.19 18.38
CA PRO A 128 0.43 -1.92 18.04
C PRO A 128 1.05 -1.53 16.69
N LEU A 129 0.26 -1.01 15.73
CA LEU A 129 0.79 -0.59 14.43
C LEU A 129 1.59 0.71 14.50
N TYR A 130 1.38 1.52 15.54
CA TYR A 130 2.05 2.82 15.66
C TYR A 130 3.55 2.69 15.96
N GLN A 131 4.01 1.51 16.39
CA GLN A 131 5.45 1.23 16.48
C GLN A 131 6.16 1.23 15.10
N LEU A 132 5.42 1.15 13.98
CA LEU A 132 5.99 1.18 12.63
C LEU A 132 6.39 2.60 12.17
N PHE A 133 5.86 3.66 12.79
CA PHE A 133 6.17 5.05 12.39
C PHE A 133 7.68 5.32 12.20
N PRO A 134 8.59 4.97 13.13
CA PRO A 134 10.01 5.31 13.02
C PRO A 134 10.80 4.40 12.07
N HIS A 135 10.16 3.46 11.39
CA HIS A 135 10.89 2.44 10.62
C HIS A 135 10.88 2.66 9.10
N GLY A 136 9.91 3.40 8.55
CA GLY A 136 9.83 3.69 7.12
C GLY A 136 10.72 4.86 6.67
N ASP A 137 11.31 4.76 5.47
CA ASP A 137 11.83 5.92 4.72
C ASP A 137 10.65 6.71 4.14
N VAL A 138 9.57 6.00 3.78
CA VAL A 138 8.28 6.56 3.41
C VAL A 138 7.21 5.92 4.30
N VAL A 139 6.42 6.74 4.97
CA VAL A 139 5.35 6.29 5.86
C VAL A 139 4.01 6.78 5.31
N PHE A 140 3.12 5.85 5.03
CA PHE A 140 1.75 6.15 4.61
C PHE A 140 0.82 6.05 5.81
N ILE A 141 -0.04 7.02 5.97
CA ILE A 141 -1.11 6.99 6.99
C ILE A 141 -2.47 7.20 6.33
N SER A 142 -3.48 6.51 6.84
CA SER A 142 -4.84 6.69 6.39
C SER A 142 -5.51 7.91 7.01
N LYS A 143 -6.57 8.41 6.35
CA LYS A 143 -7.50 9.42 6.89
C LYS A 143 -8.06 8.98 8.25
N ASP A 144 -8.32 7.68 8.44
CA ASP A 144 -8.89 7.16 9.68
C ASP A 144 -7.87 7.20 10.83
N VAL A 145 -6.61 6.86 10.57
CA VAL A 145 -5.52 7.02 11.54
C VAL A 145 -5.32 8.49 11.91
N ALA A 146 -5.29 9.39 10.92
CA ALA A 146 -5.18 10.82 11.18
C ALA A 146 -6.33 11.33 12.08
N ARG A 147 -7.56 10.92 11.79
CA ARG A 147 -8.74 11.26 12.61
C ARG A 147 -8.69 10.67 14.01
N HIS A 148 -8.21 9.45 14.15
CA HIS A 148 -8.02 8.82 15.47
C HIS A 148 -7.06 9.62 16.37
N PHE A 149 -6.04 10.25 15.77
CA PHE A 149 -5.17 11.19 16.49
C PHE A 149 -5.75 12.59 16.65
N GLY A 150 -7.00 12.82 16.25
CA GLY A 150 -7.72 14.08 16.43
C GLY A 150 -7.52 15.11 15.30
N PHE A 151 -6.89 14.73 14.19
CA PHE A 151 -6.66 15.65 13.06
C PHE A 151 -7.83 15.62 12.06
N LEU A 152 -8.20 16.80 11.56
CA LEU A 152 -9.34 16.98 10.66
C LEU A 152 -8.91 17.22 9.20
N SER A 153 -7.61 17.28 8.91
CA SER A 153 -7.05 17.40 7.57
C SER A 153 -5.75 16.60 7.45
N ALA A 154 -5.36 16.26 6.22
CA ALA A 154 -4.09 15.59 5.95
C ALA A 154 -2.91 16.49 6.38
N GLU A 155 -2.94 17.76 6.00
CA GLU A 155 -1.94 18.76 6.41
C GLU A 155 -1.71 18.78 7.93
N ALA A 156 -2.80 18.90 8.71
CA ALA A 156 -2.71 18.95 10.18
C ALA A 156 -2.14 17.63 10.74
N ALA A 157 -2.55 16.49 10.17
CA ALA A 157 -2.05 15.18 10.56
C ALA A 157 -0.54 15.05 10.29
N LEU A 158 -0.09 15.45 9.11
CA LEU A 158 1.32 15.39 8.75
C LEU A 158 2.17 16.24 9.70
N LYS A 159 1.79 17.49 9.92
CA LYS A 159 2.49 18.39 10.86
C LYS A 159 2.51 17.84 12.29
N GLY A 160 1.41 17.28 12.76
CA GLY A 160 1.28 16.76 14.12
C GLY A 160 1.97 15.42 14.37
N LEU A 161 2.10 14.59 13.33
CA LEU A 161 2.66 13.24 13.44
C LEU A 161 4.09 13.12 12.90
N TYR A 162 4.63 14.16 12.27
CA TYR A 162 5.98 14.11 11.65
C TYR A 162 7.08 13.76 12.66
N SER A 163 6.94 14.17 13.91
CA SER A 163 7.90 13.83 14.97
C SER A 163 7.95 12.33 15.30
N ARG A 164 7.01 11.53 14.82
CA ARG A 164 6.97 10.07 15.03
C ARG A 164 7.77 9.30 14.01
N VAL A 165 8.01 9.87 12.82
CA VAL A 165 8.82 9.22 11.78
C VAL A 165 10.31 9.47 12.02
N LYS A 166 11.16 8.61 11.46
CA LYS A 166 12.61 8.79 11.58
C LYS A 166 13.08 10.05 10.84
N PRO A 167 14.19 10.68 11.27
CA PRO A 167 14.79 11.79 10.54
C PRO A 167 15.06 11.44 9.08
N GLY A 168 14.69 12.34 8.17
CA GLY A 168 14.86 12.15 6.74
C GLY A 168 13.72 11.40 6.04
N ALA A 169 12.73 10.89 6.78
CA ALA A 169 11.59 10.19 6.21
C ALA A 169 10.58 11.14 5.55
N VAL A 170 9.81 10.58 4.63
CA VAL A 170 8.62 11.22 4.05
C VAL A 170 7.38 10.65 4.73
N LEU A 171 6.46 11.52 5.14
CA LEU A 171 5.15 11.14 5.66
C LEU A 171 4.08 11.53 4.65
N VAL A 172 3.22 10.57 4.27
CA VAL A 172 2.16 10.74 3.25
C VAL A 172 0.81 10.43 3.88
N CYS A 173 -0.19 11.26 3.59
CA CYS A 173 -1.55 11.07 4.07
C CYS A 173 -2.56 11.23 2.93
N ALA A 174 -3.19 10.13 2.51
CA ALA A 174 -4.29 10.17 1.57
C ALA A 174 -5.60 10.60 2.27
N TRP A 175 -6.36 11.51 1.62
CA TRP A 175 -7.60 12.07 2.18
C TRP A 175 -8.81 11.87 1.27
N ALA A 176 -8.84 10.75 0.55
CA ALA A 176 -9.92 10.36 -0.36
C ALA A 176 -10.28 11.47 -1.37
N GLU A 177 -11.52 11.98 -1.31
CA GLU A 177 -12.06 13.03 -2.20
C GLU A 177 -11.31 14.36 -2.18
N LYS A 178 -10.44 14.57 -1.21
CA LYS A 178 -9.60 15.77 -1.09
C LYS A 178 -8.15 15.55 -1.52
N GLY A 179 -7.88 14.41 -2.19
CA GLY A 179 -6.54 14.11 -2.67
C GLY A 179 -5.61 13.59 -1.59
N ALA A 180 -4.36 14.03 -1.61
CA ALA A 180 -3.32 13.59 -0.69
C ALA A 180 -2.31 14.69 -0.40
N ASP A 181 -1.74 14.66 0.79
CA ASP A 181 -0.63 15.53 1.19
C ASP A 181 0.60 14.69 1.56
N ALA A 182 1.78 15.27 1.42
CA ALA A 182 3.03 14.72 1.89
C ALA A 182 3.90 15.78 2.54
N LEU A 183 4.66 15.36 3.55
CA LEU A 183 5.64 16.18 4.24
C LEU A 183 7.00 15.49 4.18
N GLY A 184 7.96 16.16 3.56
CA GLY A 184 9.34 15.70 3.41
C GLY A 184 10.27 16.23 4.51
N PRO A 185 11.55 15.77 4.51
CA PRO A 185 12.55 16.18 5.50
C PRO A 185 12.96 17.65 5.39
N ASP A 186 12.70 18.29 4.26
CA ASP A 186 12.89 19.73 4.03
C ASP A 186 11.80 20.60 4.69
N GLY A 187 10.79 19.97 5.29
CA GLY A 187 9.65 20.64 5.90
C GLY A 187 8.63 21.17 4.88
N LEU A 188 8.81 20.87 3.59
CA LEU A 188 7.90 21.31 2.54
C LEU A 188 6.65 20.41 2.55
N LEU A 189 5.50 21.02 2.76
CA LEU A 189 4.21 20.37 2.60
C LEU A 189 3.79 20.43 1.13
N LEU A 190 3.58 19.27 0.55
CA LEU A 190 3.11 19.11 -0.82
C LEU A 190 1.67 18.61 -0.83
N HIS A 191 0.89 19.05 -1.82
CA HIS A 191 -0.49 18.66 -2.01
C HIS A 191 -0.75 18.21 -3.45
N SER A 192 -1.65 17.25 -3.60
CA SER A 192 -2.27 16.90 -4.88
C SER A 192 -3.77 16.77 -4.67
N ASP A 193 -4.54 17.41 -5.53
CA ASP A 193 -5.99 17.20 -5.59
C ASP A 193 -6.34 15.76 -5.97
N ALA A 194 -7.55 15.33 -5.63
CA ALA A 194 -8.11 14.10 -6.14
C ALA A 194 -8.49 14.25 -7.63
N PHE A 195 -8.43 13.15 -8.37
CA PHE A 195 -8.87 13.05 -9.77
C PHE A 195 -10.08 12.10 -9.85
N PRO A 196 -11.28 12.56 -9.46
CA PRO A 196 -12.43 11.68 -9.40
C PRO A 196 -12.85 11.23 -10.81
N PRO A 197 -13.25 9.96 -10.99
CA PRO A 197 -13.80 9.50 -12.26
C PRO A 197 -15.16 10.15 -12.53
N LYS A 198 -15.59 10.15 -13.80
CA LYS A 198 -16.94 10.62 -14.18
C LYS A 198 -18.05 9.92 -13.40
N THR A 199 -17.87 8.64 -13.13
CA THR A 199 -18.78 7.81 -12.33
C THR A 199 -17.97 7.01 -11.34
N LEU A 200 -18.32 7.09 -10.06
CA LEU A 200 -17.72 6.27 -9.02
C LEU A 200 -18.34 4.86 -9.07
N VAL A 201 -17.51 3.85 -9.34
CA VAL A 201 -17.94 2.46 -9.54
C VAL A 201 -17.48 1.56 -8.40
N ASP A 202 -16.18 1.61 -8.05
CA ASP A 202 -15.59 0.73 -7.06
C ASP A 202 -14.37 1.37 -6.38
N THR A 203 -14.48 1.62 -5.09
CA THR A 203 -13.39 2.21 -4.28
C THR A 203 -12.49 1.18 -3.59
N LEU A 204 -12.78 -0.13 -3.75
CA LEU A 204 -11.97 -1.18 -3.16
C LEU A 204 -10.55 -1.15 -3.74
N GLY A 205 -9.54 -1.11 -2.87
CA GLY A 205 -8.14 -1.04 -3.28
C GLY A 205 -7.67 0.31 -3.84
N ALA A 206 -8.47 1.39 -3.70
CA ALA A 206 -8.02 2.72 -4.10
C ALA A 206 -6.80 3.20 -3.30
N GLY A 207 -6.73 2.89 -2.00
CA GLY A 207 -5.57 3.16 -1.14
C GLY A 207 -4.33 2.40 -1.59
N ASP A 208 -4.48 1.08 -1.81
CA ASP A 208 -3.38 0.23 -2.29
C ASP A 208 -2.85 0.72 -3.65
N THR A 209 -3.77 1.13 -4.53
CA THR A 209 -3.44 1.70 -5.85
C THR A 209 -2.67 3.01 -5.70
N PHE A 210 -3.11 3.89 -4.81
CA PHE A 210 -2.42 5.15 -4.51
C PHE A 210 -1.00 4.88 -4.00
N ASN A 211 -0.84 4.05 -2.97
CA ASN A 211 0.45 3.71 -2.38
C ASN A 211 1.40 3.11 -3.42
N SER A 212 0.89 2.16 -4.23
CA SER A 212 1.69 1.52 -5.29
C SER A 212 2.17 2.51 -6.34
N ALA A 213 1.32 3.45 -6.77
CA ALA A 213 1.67 4.47 -7.74
C ALA A 213 2.70 5.48 -7.19
N VAL A 214 2.57 5.87 -5.91
CA VAL A 214 3.56 6.71 -5.22
C VAL A 214 4.91 5.99 -5.15
N ILE A 215 4.93 4.73 -4.70
CA ILE A 215 6.14 3.90 -4.62
C ILE A 215 6.77 3.75 -5.99
N PHE A 216 5.98 3.46 -7.03
CA PHE A 216 6.46 3.34 -8.40
C PHE A 216 7.17 4.61 -8.87
N THR A 217 6.57 5.77 -8.68
CA THR A 217 7.17 7.04 -9.11
C THR A 217 8.46 7.33 -8.36
N LEU A 218 8.46 7.19 -7.03
CA LEU A 218 9.65 7.42 -6.21
C LEU A 218 10.78 6.43 -6.51
N SER A 219 10.46 5.15 -6.73
CA SER A 219 11.46 4.11 -7.04
C SER A 219 12.11 4.31 -8.41
N ASN A 220 11.45 5.02 -9.33
CA ASN A 220 11.98 5.42 -10.62
C ASN A 220 12.64 6.82 -10.62
N GLY A 221 12.87 7.41 -9.45
CA GLY A 221 13.57 8.68 -9.29
C GLY A 221 12.70 9.93 -9.54
N GLY A 222 11.38 9.77 -9.63
CA GLY A 222 10.45 10.90 -9.70
C GLY A 222 10.41 11.71 -8.40
N SER A 223 10.02 12.96 -8.49
CA SER A 223 9.86 13.86 -7.35
C SER A 223 8.65 13.46 -6.49
N LEU A 224 8.64 13.91 -5.23
CA LEU A 224 7.52 13.65 -4.33
C LEU A 224 6.21 14.27 -4.82
N GLN A 225 6.26 15.44 -5.48
CA GLN A 225 5.08 16.07 -6.08
C GLN A 225 4.52 15.25 -7.25
N GLU A 226 5.39 14.76 -8.13
CA GLU A 226 4.98 13.86 -9.22
C GLU A 226 4.36 12.57 -8.67
N ALA A 227 4.98 11.99 -7.64
CA ALA A 227 4.48 10.78 -7.00
C ALA A 227 3.08 10.98 -6.41
N LEU A 228 2.83 12.08 -5.70
CA LEU A 228 1.49 12.40 -5.17
C LEU A 228 0.46 12.56 -6.28
N THR A 229 0.80 13.35 -7.31
CA THR A 229 -0.12 13.63 -8.42
C THR A 229 -0.43 12.36 -9.19
N PHE A 230 0.57 11.54 -9.50
CA PHE A 230 0.38 10.25 -10.16
C PHE A 230 -0.42 9.29 -9.29
N GLY A 231 -0.13 9.21 -7.98
CA GLY A 231 -0.89 8.41 -7.04
C GLY A 231 -2.37 8.76 -7.02
N CYS A 232 -2.70 10.06 -6.92
CA CYS A 232 -4.08 10.54 -6.94
C CYS A 232 -4.78 10.25 -8.28
N ARG A 233 -4.09 10.40 -9.42
CA ARG A 233 -4.64 10.09 -10.76
C ARG A 233 -4.96 8.61 -10.91
N VAL A 234 -4.02 7.73 -10.57
CA VAL A 234 -4.20 6.28 -10.72
C VAL A 234 -5.29 5.76 -9.78
N ALA A 235 -5.30 6.21 -8.52
CA ALA A 235 -6.34 5.86 -7.57
C ALA A 235 -7.73 6.35 -7.98
N GLY A 236 -7.82 7.58 -8.50
CA GLY A 236 -9.06 8.12 -9.04
C GLY A 236 -9.56 7.33 -10.24
N ARG A 237 -8.68 7.01 -11.19
CA ARG A 237 -9.01 6.16 -12.34
C ARG A 237 -9.52 4.78 -11.90
N LYS A 238 -8.83 4.12 -10.94
CA LYS A 238 -9.25 2.84 -10.38
C LYS A 238 -10.68 2.88 -9.86
N CYS A 239 -11.10 3.96 -9.25
CA CYS A 239 -12.46 4.11 -8.74
C CYS A 239 -13.55 4.16 -9.83
N GLY A 240 -13.18 4.31 -11.10
CA GLY A 240 -14.10 4.39 -12.24
C GLY A 240 -14.54 3.05 -12.84
N PHE A 241 -14.01 1.91 -12.37
CA PHE A 241 -14.35 0.59 -12.88
C PHE A 241 -14.19 -0.49 -11.80
N HIS A 242 -14.74 -1.67 -12.05
CA HIS A 242 -14.58 -2.83 -11.16
C HIS A 242 -13.20 -3.49 -11.35
N GLY A 243 -12.59 -3.89 -10.24
CA GLY A 243 -11.29 -4.56 -10.25
C GLY A 243 -10.13 -3.64 -10.65
N TYR A 244 -9.11 -4.18 -11.31
CA TYR A 244 -7.86 -3.47 -11.63
C TYR A 244 -7.51 -3.49 -13.13
N ASP A 245 -8.20 -4.27 -13.96
CA ASP A 245 -7.83 -4.50 -15.37
C ASP A 245 -7.86 -3.22 -16.23
N GLY A 246 -8.63 -2.19 -15.81
CA GLY A 246 -8.71 -0.90 -16.49
C GLY A 246 -7.62 0.11 -16.15
N ILE A 247 -6.72 -0.19 -15.20
CA ILE A 247 -5.68 0.76 -14.73
C ILE A 247 -4.66 1.06 -15.84
N ALA A 248 -4.27 0.04 -16.61
CA ALA A 248 -3.17 0.11 -17.57
C ALA A 248 -3.48 0.88 -18.89
N GLY A 249 -4.69 1.45 -19.06
CA GLY A 249 -5.01 2.25 -20.25
C GLY A 249 -4.29 3.60 -20.26
N LYS A 250 -4.16 4.25 -21.43
CA LYS A 250 -3.60 5.61 -21.54
C LYS A 250 -4.35 6.58 -20.62
N PHE A 251 -3.61 7.43 -19.94
CA PHE A 251 -4.20 8.58 -19.25
C PHE A 251 -4.52 9.60 -20.34
N ASP A 252 -5.81 9.87 -20.56
CA ASP A 252 -6.23 11.02 -21.38
C ASP A 252 -5.87 12.26 -20.55
N ASP A 253 -5.06 13.14 -21.13
CA ASP A 253 -4.63 14.43 -20.55
C ASP A 253 -5.79 15.41 -20.41
#